data_fdfeba401f45a67f5cef4006af4f042f
#
_entry.id   fdfeba401f45a67f5cef4006af4f042f
#
_cell.length_a   1.000
_cell.length_b   1.000
_cell.length_c   1.000
_cell.angle_alpha   90.00
_cell.angle_beta   90.00
_cell.angle_gamma   90.00
#
_symmetry.space_group_name_H-M   'P 1'
#
loop_
_entity.id
_entity.type
_entity.pdbx_description
1 polymer ?
#
loop_
_entity_poly.entity_id
_entity_poly.type
_entity_poly.pdbx_seq_one_letter_code
_entity_poly.pdbx_strand_id
1 'polypeptide(L)'
;MKFKDAIVYKNERFSVGVEEEAGKYYLSIPVSNNLVDYEEYYDINKEEFDRFSSSVEDAAEFVQQCRSRQRDDRLMVRPGNDRGTAI
;
A
#
# COMPACT_ATOMS: atom_id res chain seq x y z
N MET A 1 -6.89 -10.56 -8.68
CA MET A 1 -6.31 -9.20 -8.76
C MET A 1 -4.88 -9.29 -9.25
N LYS A 2 -4.46 -8.29 -9.99
CA LYS A 2 -3.14 -8.29 -10.62
C LYS A 2 -2.42 -6.98 -10.31
N PHE A 3 -1.63 -7.00 -9.25
CA PHE A 3 -0.93 -5.82 -8.76
C PHE A 3 0.41 -5.65 -9.47
N LYS A 4 0.66 -4.46 -10.01
CA LYS A 4 1.91 -4.14 -10.68
C LYS A 4 2.49 -2.85 -10.12
N ASP A 5 3.63 -2.97 -9.44
CA ASP A 5 4.31 -1.82 -8.87
C ASP A 5 4.85 -0.91 -9.96
N ALA A 6 4.57 0.38 -9.85
CA ALA A 6 5.17 1.41 -10.68
C ALA A 6 6.46 1.92 -10.03
N ILE A 7 6.44 2.17 -8.73
CA ILE A 7 7.61 2.65 -7.98
C ILE A 7 7.67 1.91 -6.64
N VAL A 8 8.86 1.43 -6.30
CA VAL A 8 9.13 0.80 -5.01
C VAL A 8 10.09 1.70 -4.24
N TYR A 9 9.63 2.21 -3.10
CA TYR A 9 10.44 3.04 -2.21
C TYR A 9 10.98 2.14 -1.08
N LYS A 10 12.13 1.54 -1.30
CA LYS A 10 12.69 0.55 -0.37
C LYS A 10 13.01 1.11 1.00
N ASN A 11 13.58 2.30 1.04
CA ASN A 11 13.99 2.91 2.32
C ASN A 11 12.78 3.32 3.16
N GLU A 12 11.74 3.82 2.51
CA GLU A 12 10.52 4.27 3.17
C GLU A 12 9.50 3.15 3.34
N ARG A 13 9.76 2.00 2.76
CA ARG A 13 8.95 0.77 2.87
C ARG A 13 7.51 0.94 2.41
N PHE A 14 7.36 1.41 1.20
CA PHE A 14 6.06 1.41 0.52
C PHE A 14 6.25 1.38 -0.99
N SER A 15 5.18 1.07 -1.69
CA SER A 15 5.15 1.06 -3.15
C SER A 15 3.85 1.71 -3.63
N VAL A 16 3.88 2.22 -4.85
CA VAL A 16 2.66 2.65 -5.54
C VAL A 16 2.59 1.93 -6.88
N GLY A 17 1.38 1.64 -7.33
CA GLY A 17 1.21 0.91 -8.58
C GLY A 17 -0.23 0.87 -9.05
N VAL A 18 -0.49 -0.04 -9.96
CA VAL A 18 -1.81 -0.21 -10.59
C VAL A 18 -2.24 -1.65 -10.46
N GLU A 19 -3.48 -1.84 -10.03
CA GLU A 19 -4.13 -3.14 -10.11
C GLU A 19 -4.78 -3.21 -11.51
N GLU A 20 -4.26 -4.08 -12.37
CA GLU A 20 -4.50 -4.02 -13.81
C GLU A 20 -5.87 -4.52 -14.22
N GLU A 21 -6.48 -5.42 -13.46
CA GLU A 21 -7.78 -6.00 -13.84
C GLU A 21 -8.92 -5.01 -13.66
N ALA A 22 -8.90 -4.24 -12.58
CA ALA A 22 -9.92 -3.23 -12.29
C ALA A 22 -9.50 -1.83 -12.71
N GLY A 23 -8.25 -1.63 -13.11
CA GLY A 23 -7.72 -0.32 -13.46
C GLY A 23 -7.63 0.63 -12.28
N LYS A 24 -7.37 0.11 -11.09
CA LYS A 24 -7.28 0.91 -9.87
C LYS A 24 -5.84 1.20 -9.51
N TYR A 25 -5.63 2.34 -8.84
CA TYR A 25 -4.32 2.69 -8.30
C TYR A 25 -4.23 2.25 -6.84
N TYR A 26 -3.02 1.92 -6.41
CA TYR A 26 -2.83 1.49 -5.01
C TYR A 26 -1.53 2.03 -4.43
N LEU A 27 -1.50 2.07 -3.11
CA LEU A 27 -0.28 2.18 -2.32
C LEU A 27 -0.20 0.91 -1.48
N SER A 28 0.97 0.29 -1.41
CA SER A 28 1.14 -0.92 -0.61
C SER A 28 2.24 -0.76 0.42
N ILE A 29 2.11 -1.49 1.52
CA ILE A 29 3.12 -1.56 2.57
C ILE A 29 3.43 -3.01 2.89
N PRO A 30 4.69 -3.33 3.22
CA PRO A 30 5.03 -4.68 3.65
C PRO A 30 4.57 -4.94 5.09
N VAL A 31 4.06 -6.14 5.32
CA VAL A 31 3.65 -6.61 6.64
C VAL A 31 4.16 -8.03 6.86
N SER A 32 4.29 -8.44 8.12
CA SER A 32 4.71 -9.78 8.48
C SER A 32 3.82 -10.33 9.59
N ASN A 33 3.43 -11.60 9.45
CA ASN A 33 2.62 -12.28 10.46
C ASN A 33 3.39 -13.41 11.16
N ASN A 34 4.73 -13.37 11.12
CA ASN A 34 5.65 -14.36 11.67
C ASN A 34 5.76 -15.65 10.85
N LEU A 35 4.88 -15.86 9.89
CA LEU A 35 4.94 -17.01 8.97
C LEU A 35 5.44 -16.57 7.61
N VAL A 36 4.89 -15.47 7.09
CA VAL A 36 5.24 -14.94 5.79
C VAL A 36 5.23 -13.41 5.84
N ASP A 37 6.02 -12.82 4.94
CA ASP A 37 5.93 -11.40 4.64
C ASP A 37 5.02 -11.25 3.43
N TYR A 38 4.13 -10.25 3.47
CA TYR A 38 3.23 -9.98 2.35
C TYR A 38 2.92 -8.49 2.30
N GLU A 39 2.11 -8.08 1.30
CA GLU A 39 1.77 -6.67 1.11
C GLU A 39 0.32 -6.43 1.46
N GLU A 40 0.04 -5.29 2.10
CA GLU A 40 -1.32 -4.77 2.21
C GLU A 40 -1.48 -3.67 1.18
N TYR A 41 -2.56 -3.72 0.41
CA TYR A 41 -2.83 -2.81 -0.71
C TYR A 41 -3.99 -1.89 -0.35
N TYR A 42 -3.76 -0.58 -0.52
CA TYR A 42 -4.72 0.47 -0.19
C TYR A 42 -5.15 1.18 -1.45
N ASP A 43 -6.46 1.31 -1.66
CA ASP A 43 -7.02 2.00 -2.81
C ASP A 43 -6.72 3.50 -2.72
N ILE A 44 -6.14 4.06 -3.78
CA ILE A 44 -5.89 5.49 -3.89
C ILE A 44 -6.43 5.98 -5.24
N ASN A 45 -6.73 7.27 -5.33
CA ASN A 45 -7.19 7.83 -6.59
C ASN A 45 -6.00 8.25 -7.47
N LYS A 46 -6.29 8.65 -8.71
CA LYS A 46 -5.23 9.02 -9.65
C LYS A 46 -4.42 10.22 -9.17
N GLU A 47 -5.08 11.20 -8.56
CA GLU A 47 -4.39 12.38 -8.02
C GLU A 47 -3.41 12.00 -6.92
N GLU A 48 -3.84 11.13 -6.01
CA GLU A 48 -2.96 10.59 -4.97
C GLU A 48 -1.82 9.79 -5.57
N PHE A 49 -2.12 8.96 -6.58
CA PHE A 49 -1.09 8.19 -7.25
C PHE A 49 -0.03 9.09 -7.88
N ASP A 50 -0.45 10.13 -8.60
CA ASP A 50 0.47 11.06 -9.23
C ASP A 50 1.31 11.80 -8.19
N ARG A 51 0.69 12.23 -7.10
CA ARG A 51 1.37 12.96 -6.03
C ARG A 51 2.37 12.08 -5.28
N PHE A 52 1.95 10.87 -4.92
CA PHE A 52 2.80 9.93 -4.19
C PHE A 52 3.93 9.37 -5.05
N SER A 53 3.72 9.31 -6.37
CA SER A 53 4.76 8.91 -7.32
C SER A 53 5.82 9.98 -7.52
N SER A 54 5.48 11.24 -7.24
CA SER A 54 6.37 12.38 -7.46
C SER A 54 7.13 12.80 -6.22
N SER A 55 6.62 12.49 -5.03
CA SER A 55 7.21 12.97 -3.77
C SER A 55 6.96 11.99 -2.64
N VAL A 56 8.05 11.51 -2.05
CA VAL A 56 8.01 10.66 -0.86
C VAL A 56 7.36 11.41 0.30
N GLU A 57 7.68 12.70 0.44
CA GLU A 57 7.16 13.52 1.53
C GLU A 57 5.64 13.64 1.47
N ASP A 58 5.08 13.72 0.26
CA ASP A 58 3.63 13.81 0.09
C ASP A 58 2.92 12.52 0.49
N ALA A 59 3.62 11.40 0.40
CA ALA A 59 3.06 10.10 0.79
C ALA A 59 3.24 9.77 2.27
N ALA A 60 4.15 10.46 2.95
CA ALA A 60 4.60 10.05 4.29
C ALA A 60 3.48 9.93 5.31
N GLU A 61 2.56 10.88 5.35
CA GLU A 61 1.45 10.86 6.29
C GLU A 61 0.49 9.70 5.99
N PHE A 62 0.16 9.50 4.72
CA PHE A 62 -0.73 8.41 4.32
C PHE A 62 -0.10 7.04 4.64
N VAL A 63 1.19 6.88 4.35
CA VAL A 63 1.93 5.64 4.67
C VAL A 63 1.88 5.38 6.18
N GLN A 64 2.11 6.40 7.00
CA GLN A 64 2.06 6.25 8.45
C GLN A 64 0.67 5.84 8.93
N GLN A 65 -0.36 6.40 8.35
CA GLN A 65 -1.75 6.03 8.65
C GLN A 65 -2.04 4.58 8.26
N CYS A 66 -1.53 4.13 7.12
CA CYS A 66 -1.65 2.73 6.71
C CYS A 66 -0.97 1.80 7.72
N ARG A 67 0.25 2.14 8.12
CA ARG A 67 1.03 1.35 9.08
C ARG A 67 0.34 1.27 10.44
N SER A 68 -0.38 2.31 10.83
CA SER A 68 -1.11 2.39 12.09
C SER A 68 -2.54 1.86 12.01
N ARG A 69 -2.91 1.26 10.88
CA ARG A 69 -4.26 0.69 10.63
C ARG A 69 -5.37 1.75 10.65
N GLN A 70 -5.03 2.99 10.32
CA GLN A 70 -6.01 4.08 10.28
C GLN A 70 -6.70 4.21 8.91
N ARG A 71 -6.25 3.44 7.92
CA ARG A 71 -6.80 3.46 6.56
C ARG A 71 -7.34 2.11 6.12
N ASP A 72 -7.82 1.32 7.07
CA ASP A 72 -8.38 0.01 6.75
C ASP A 72 -9.62 0.09 5.87
N ASP A 73 -10.32 1.23 5.88
CA ASP A 73 -11.43 1.49 4.97
C ASP A 73 -11.01 1.49 3.50
N ARG A 74 -9.72 1.66 3.22
CA ARG A 74 -9.19 1.65 1.86
C ARG A 74 -8.53 0.33 1.45
N LEU A 75 -8.51 -0.67 2.31
CA LEU A 75 -7.91 -1.96 1.97
C LEU A 75 -8.62 -2.59 0.78
N MET A 76 -7.84 -2.98 -0.23
CA MET A 76 -8.37 -3.65 -1.43
C MET A 76 -8.58 -5.14 -1.20
N VAL A 77 -7.83 -5.73 -0.28
CA VAL A 77 -7.95 -7.13 0.11
C VAL A 77 -8.15 -7.17 1.62
N ARG A 78 -9.23 -7.79 2.07
CA ARG A 78 -9.49 -7.90 3.51
C ARG A 78 -8.45 -8.79 4.18
N PRO A 79 -7.91 -8.37 5.34
CA PRO A 79 -6.98 -9.21 6.06
C PRO A 79 -7.69 -10.43 6.64
N GLY A 80 -6.98 -11.56 6.68
CA GLY A 80 -7.47 -12.75 7.35
C GLY A 80 -7.25 -12.68 8.86
N ASN A 81 -7.45 -13.82 9.53
CA ASN A 81 -7.27 -13.91 10.99
C ASN A 81 -5.81 -13.73 11.41
N ASP A 82 -4.88 -14.03 10.52
CA ASP A 82 -3.44 -13.95 10.78
C ASP A 82 -2.85 -12.66 10.22
N ARG A 83 -3.55 -11.56 10.38
CA ARG A 83 -3.07 -10.28 9.86
C ARG A 83 -1.72 -9.90 10.46
N GLY A 84 -0.80 -9.51 9.58
CA GLY A 84 0.53 -9.10 9.98
C GLY A 84 0.61 -7.70 10.55
N THR A 85 1.81 -7.36 11.00
CA THR A 85 2.16 -6.02 11.47
C THR A 85 3.10 -5.39 10.46
N ALA A 86 2.98 -4.09 10.25
CA ALA A 86 3.84 -3.36 9.31
C ALA A 86 5.31 -3.47 9.72
N ILE A 87 6.17 -3.67 8.73
CA ILE A 87 7.61 -3.85 8.93
C ILE A 87 8.44 -2.79 8.16
#